data_d49b03f778b6643227ae9f4158026417
#
_entry.id   d49b03f778b6643227ae9f4158026417
#
_cell.length_a   1.000
_cell.length_b   1.000
_cell.length_c   1.000
_cell.angle_alpha   90.00
_cell.angle_beta   90.00
_cell.angle_gamma   90.00
#
_symmetry.space_group_name_H-M   'P 1'
#
loop_
_entity.id
_entity.type
_entity.pdbx_description
1 polymer ?
#
loop_
_entity_poly.entity_id
_entity_poly.type
_entity_poly.pdbx_seq_one_letter_code
_entity_poly.pdbx_strand_id
1 'polypeptide(L)'
;MLTYSFSKIGSESLYMYLYKCIREDILTGKITPGTKLPSKRSFAENLGVSVITVENAYAQLVSEGYVYALPKKGFFAANLEKSTAPQKKESPRTQMPVPPKYFADFSSSRTDPQNFPFATWAKLMREIISEKSAELMVNAPCGGVFELRCAIAEHLREFRGIDADPNCIVVGAGTEYLYGLLIQLLGFDKVYALEDPGYRKIAQVYESYGVQYRFTPMDKEGIDPKALEKSGADILHISPSHHFPTGIVTPIARRYTLLDWAAQSENRYIIEDDYDSEFRLTGKPIPALQSIDSADRVIYMNTFSKSLASTIRISYMVLPTALAEAFYKNLGFYACTVSNLEQYTLAKFISEGYFEKHINRMRLHYGRKRQSVLSSIKGCFTEKECRVIENDSGLHFIIQFDTNLPDKTVEERLLKKGIKLQAITHFNLIKPKEDRHQFIINYSNIDADRIMDELLIIKDTIL
;
A
#
# COMPACT_ATOMS: atom_id res chain seq x y z
N MET A 1 17.69 -57.72 -9.45
CA MET A 1 18.12 -56.99 -8.25
C MET A 1 18.07 -55.50 -8.57
N LEU A 2 17.53 -54.67 -7.70
CA LEU A 2 17.46 -53.22 -7.93
C LEU A 2 18.88 -52.63 -7.91
N THR A 3 19.26 -51.89 -8.96
CA THR A 3 20.60 -51.32 -9.10
C THR A 3 20.46 -49.86 -9.57
N TYR A 4 21.14 -48.93 -8.92
CA TYR A 4 21.12 -47.50 -9.25
C TYR A 4 22.54 -46.99 -9.42
N SER A 5 22.74 -46.15 -10.43
CA SER A 5 24.03 -45.51 -10.68
C SER A 5 24.04 -44.12 -10.06
N PHE A 6 25.05 -43.82 -9.28
CA PHE A 6 25.22 -42.51 -8.62
C PHE A 6 26.00 -41.48 -9.47
N SER A 7 26.31 -41.81 -10.73
CA SER A 7 27.07 -40.93 -11.63
C SER A 7 26.37 -39.59 -11.93
N LYS A 8 25.06 -39.50 -11.69
CA LYS A 8 24.23 -38.31 -11.96
C LYS A 8 23.80 -37.58 -10.69
N ILE A 9 24.42 -37.81 -9.54
CA ILE A 9 23.94 -37.37 -8.23
C ILE A 9 24.00 -35.84 -8.03
N GLY A 10 24.82 -35.11 -8.81
CA GLY A 10 24.97 -33.66 -8.63
C GLY A 10 25.44 -33.26 -7.23
N SER A 11 24.82 -32.24 -6.64
CA SER A 11 25.10 -31.75 -5.27
C SER A 11 24.21 -32.39 -4.19
N GLU A 12 23.37 -33.37 -4.53
CA GLU A 12 22.44 -33.98 -3.60
C GLU A 12 23.13 -35.03 -2.70
N SER A 13 22.53 -35.29 -1.52
CA SER A 13 22.99 -36.39 -0.67
C SER A 13 22.63 -37.75 -1.25
N LEU A 14 23.51 -38.75 -1.02
CA LEU A 14 23.32 -40.14 -1.52
C LEU A 14 21.96 -40.74 -1.14
N TYR A 15 21.50 -40.53 0.09
CA TYR A 15 20.21 -41.06 0.53
C TYR A 15 19.01 -40.41 -0.19
N MET A 16 19.08 -39.10 -0.45
CA MET A 16 18.02 -38.38 -1.14
C MET A 16 17.92 -38.81 -2.61
N TYR A 17 19.07 -39.01 -3.26
CA TYR A 17 19.12 -39.53 -4.62
C TYR A 17 18.52 -40.93 -4.68
N LEU A 18 18.94 -41.83 -3.77
CA LEU A 18 18.42 -43.22 -3.68
C LEU A 18 16.90 -43.22 -3.40
N TYR A 19 16.45 -42.40 -2.50
CA TYR A 19 15.01 -42.20 -2.23
C TYR A 19 14.24 -41.81 -3.50
N LYS A 20 14.72 -40.79 -4.25
CA LYS A 20 14.10 -40.36 -5.50
C LYS A 20 14.03 -41.47 -6.54
N CYS A 21 15.10 -42.25 -6.72
CA CYS A 21 15.15 -43.37 -7.67
C CYS A 21 14.12 -44.45 -7.30
N ILE A 22 14.05 -44.87 -6.04
CA ILE A 22 13.11 -45.90 -5.60
C ILE A 22 11.66 -45.38 -5.72
N ARG A 23 11.41 -44.13 -5.31
CA ARG A 23 10.09 -43.49 -5.43
C ARG A 23 9.63 -43.50 -6.89
N GLU A 24 10.49 -43.08 -7.81
CA GLU A 24 10.19 -43.04 -9.25
C GLU A 24 9.89 -44.44 -9.80
N ASP A 25 10.67 -45.46 -9.41
CA ASP A 25 10.44 -46.83 -9.82
C ASP A 25 9.11 -47.39 -9.29
N ILE A 26 8.67 -46.97 -8.10
CA ILE A 26 7.36 -47.31 -7.56
C ILE A 26 6.24 -46.58 -8.32
N LEU A 27 6.39 -45.27 -8.56
CA LEU A 27 5.41 -44.46 -9.26
C LEU A 27 5.21 -44.88 -10.73
N THR A 28 6.29 -45.27 -11.40
CA THR A 28 6.23 -45.75 -12.78
C THR A 28 5.78 -47.20 -12.91
N GLY A 29 5.65 -47.93 -11.77
CA GLY A 29 5.24 -49.34 -11.75
C GLY A 29 6.35 -50.30 -12.05
N LYS A 30 7.59 -49.86 -12.17
CA LYS A 30 8.79 -50.72 -12.33
C LYS A 30 9.01 -51.57 -11.06
N ILE A 31 8.68 -50.99 -9.89
CA ILE A 31 8.50 -51.76 -8.65
C ILE A 31 7.00 -51.92 -8.43
N THR A 32 6.48 -53.09 -8.60
CA THR A 32 5.03 -53.35 -8.46
C THR A 32 4.59 -53.36 -7.01
N PRO A 33 3.33 -53.01 -6.72
CA PRO A 33 2.76 -53.04 -5.38
C PRO A 33 2.98 -54.40 -4.68
N GLY A 34 3.34 -54.37 -3.41
CA GLY A 34 3.66 -55.59 -2.64
C GLY A 34 5.03 -56.20 -2.90
N THR A 35 5.81 -55.67 -3.85
CA THR A 35 7.20 -56.15 -4.09
C THR A 35 8.06 -55.91 -2.86
N LYS A 36 8.73 -56.97 -2.40
CA LYS A 36 9.68 -56.90 -1.30
C LYS A 36 10.97 -56.19 -1.74
N LEU A 37 11.34 -55.16 -1.06
CA LEU A 37 12.61 -54.44 -1.26
C LEU A 37 13.76 -55.22 -0.61
N PRO A 38 15.02 -55.07 -1.11
CA PRO A 38 16.19 -55.68 -0.50
C PRO A 38 16.35 -55.28 0.97
N SER A 39 17.03 -56.11 1.76
CA SER A 39 17.36 -55.69 3.13
C SER A 39 18.34 -54.50 3.12
N LYS A 40 18.32 -53.65 4.13
CA LYS A 40 19.18 -52.50 4.22
C LYS A 40 20.66 -52.83 4.00
N ARG A 41 21.13 -53.93 4.60
CA ARG A 41 22.53 -54.39 4.51
C ARG A 41 22.88 -54.91 3.10
N SER A 42 22.04 -55.81 2.56
CA SER A 42 22.25 -56.35 1.23
C SER A 42 22.15 -55.31 0.14
N PHE A 43 21.27 -54.28 0.32
CA PHE A 43 21.13 -53.23 -0.66
C PHE A 43 22.29 -52.23 -0.61
N ALA A 44 22.78 -51.92 0.58
CA ALA A 44 23.96 -51.08 0.79
C ALA A 44 25.21 -51.72 0.16
N GLU A 45 25.40 -53.01 0.36
CA GLU A 45 26.51 -53.79 -0.23
C GLU A 45 26.41 -53.79 -1.76
N ASN A 46 25.24 -54.07 -2.33
CA ASN A 46 25.01 -54.11 -3.77
C ASN A 46 25.23 -52.74 -4.46
N LEU A 47 24.92 -51.63 -3.76
CA LEU A 47 25.05 -50.26 -4.30
C LEU A 47 26.39 -49.60 -3.96
N GLY A 48 27.21 -50.21 -3.13
CA GLY A 48 28.49 -49.63 -2.67
C GLY A 48 28.32 -48.41 -1.80
N VAL A 49 27.22 -48.33 -1.01
CA VAL A 49 26.90 -47.20 -0.14
C VAL A 49 26.83 -47.64 1.34
N SER A 50 26.78 -46.67 2.26
CA SER A 50 26.61 -47.00 3.68
C SER A 50 25.21 -47.53 3.99
N VAL A 51 25.12 -48.41 4.99
CA VAL A 51 23.82 -48.92 5.49
C VAL A 51 22.92 -47.78 5.96
N ILE A 52 23.50 -46.72 6.56
CA ILE A 52 22.77 -45.51 7.00
C ILE A 52 22.14 -44.78 5.83
N THR A 53 22.80 -44.72 4.67
CA THR A 53 22.27 -44.13 3.44
C THR A 53 20.98 -44.83 3.00
N VAL A 54 20.97 -46.15 2.97
CA VAL A 54 19.78 -46.94 2.62
C VAL A 54 18.70 -46.82 3.69
N GLU A 55 19.11 -46.82 4.96
CA GLU A 55 18.18 -46.67 6.09
C GLU A 55 17.42 -45.33 6.04
N ASN A 56 18.12 -44.22 5.81
CA ASN A 56 17.50 -42.89 5.68
C ASN A 56 16.57 -42.82 4.45
N ALA A 57 16.98 -43.41 3.30
CA ALA A 57 16.12 -43.47 2.11
C ALA A 57 14.84 -44.29 2.39
N TYR A 58 14.98 -45.44 3.04
CA TYR A 58 13.81 -46.26 3.40
C TYR A 58 12.94 -45.61 4.45
N ALA A 59 13.52 -44.96 5.46
CA ALA A 59 12.76 -44.22 6.46
C ALA A 59 11.90 -43.13 5.82
N GLN A 60 12.48 -42.39 4.83
CA GLN A 60 11.74 -41.35 4.09
C GLN A 60 10.60 -41.97 3.27
N LEU A 61 10.87 -43.08 2.51
CA LEU A 61 9.85 -43.77 1.73
C LEU A 61 8.70 -44.33 2.61
N VAL A 62 9.02 -44.80 3.81
CA VAL A 62 8.01 -45.28 4.78
C VAL A 62 7.24 -44.11 5.35
N SER A 63 7.91 -43.02 5.71
CA SER A 63 7.26 -41.80 6.22
C SER A 63 6.26 -41.22 5.22
N GLU A 64 6.56 -41.28 3.92
CA GLU A 64 5.71 -40.78 2.85
C GLU A 64 4.69 -41.82 2.33
N GLY A 65 4.77 -43.07 2.83
CA GLY A 65 3.81 -44.11 2.48
C GLY A 65 4.07 -44.80 1.14
N TYR A 66 5.20 -44.55 0.46
CA TYR A 66 5.62 -45.30 -0.75
C TYR A 66 6.04 -46.73 -0.42
N VAL A 67 6.52 -46.96 0.79
CA VAL A 67 6.97 -48.27 1.29
C VAL A 67 6.36 -48.49 2.67
N TYR A 68 6.00 -49.72 2.98
CA TYR A 68 5.59 -50.08 4.34
C TYR A 68 6.50 -51.19 4.89
N ALA A 69 6.70 -51.19 6.19
CA ALA A 69 7.54 -52.16 6.88
C ALA A 69 6.66 -53.18 7.60
N LEU A 70 6.98 -54.46 7.43
CA LEU A 70 6.38 -55.54 8.21
C LEU A 70 7.43 -56.09 9.19
N PRO A 71 7.09 -56.21 10.49
CA PRO A 71 7.99 -56.73 11.50
C PRO A 71 8.55 -58.11 11.09
N LYS A 72 9.86 -58.28 11.18
CA LYS A 72 10.60 -59.51 10.81
C LYS A 72 10.49 -59.95 9.34
N LYS A 73 9.70 -59.27 8.49
CA LYS A 73 9.49 -59.60 7.07
C LYS A 73 10.20 -58.65 6.13
N GLY A 74 10.42 -57.39 6.52
CA GLY A 74 11.15 -56.39 5.75
C GLY A 74 10.30 -55.26 5.20
N PHE A 75 10.76 -54.62 4.11
CA PHE A 75 10.15 -53.47 3.48
C PHE A 75 9.44 -53.87 2.18
N PHE A 76 8.30 -53.30 1.89
CA PHE A 76 7.44 -53.64 0.75
C PHE A 76 6.94 -52.35 0.08
N ALA A 77 6.85 -52.34 -1.25
CA ALA A 77 6.27 -51.25 -2.01
C ALA A 77 4.75 -51.15 -1.71
N ALA A 78 4.28 -49.98 -1.42
CA ALA A 78 2.86 -49.73 -1.17
C ALA A 78 2.01 -49.87 -2.45
N ASN A 79 0.75 -50.21 -2.29
CA ASN A 79 -0.20 -50.15 -3.38
C ASN A 79 -0.68 -48.67 -3.49
N LEU A 80 -0.09 -47.98 -4.44
CA LEU A 80 -0.54 -46.60 -4.75
C LEU A 80 -1.66 -46.76 -5.78
N GLU A 81 -2.89 -46.47 -5.37
CA GLU A 81 -3.97 -46.29 -6.33
C GLU A 81 -3.51 -45.23 -7.34
N LYS A 82 -3.48 -45.59 -8.63
CA LYS A 82 -3.10 -44.63 -9.68
C LYS A 82 -4.15 -43.53 -9.63
N SER A 83 -3.81 -42.45 -8.92
CA SER A 83 -4.59 -41.23 -9.03
C SER A 83 -4.59 -40.85 -10.51
N THR A 84 -5.78 -40.73 -11.09
CA THR A 84 -5.98 -40.14 -12.42
C THR A 84 -5.76 -38.64 -12.40
N ALA A 85 -4.95 -38.13 -11.44
CA ALA A 85 -4.58 -36.72 -11.41
C ALA A 85 -3.92 -36.38 -12.74
N PRO A 86 -4.41 -35.38 -13.44
CA PRO A 86 -3.86 -34.98 -14.72
C PRO A 86 -2.37 -34.67 -14.54
N GLN A 87 -1.53 -35.23 -15.41
CA GLN A 87 -0.11 -34.87 -15.44
C GLN A 87 0.02 -33.36 -15.38
N LYS A 88 0.85 -32.86 -14.45
CA LYS A 88 1.11 -31.47 -14.27
C LYS A 88 1.58 -30.90 -15.62
N LYS A 89 0.66 -30.31 -16.39
CA LYS A 89 1.05 -29.54 -17.58
C LYS A 89 2.03 -28.48 -17.09
N GLU A 90 3.17 -28.35 -17.75
CA GLU A 90 4.07 -27.23 -17.49
C GLU A 90 3.23 -25.95 -17.56
N SER A 91 2.99 -25.36 -16.40
CA SER A 91 2.25 -24.11 -16.34
C SER A 91 3.07 -23.05 -17.05
N PRO A 92 2.51 -22.34 -18.03
CA PRO A 92 3.24 -21.25 -18.66
C PRO A 92 3.70 -20.29 -17.55
N ARG A 93 4.97 -19.95 -17.55
CA ARG A 93 5.53 -18.99 -16.60
C ARG A 93 4.77 -17.67 -16.78
N THR A 94 3.99 -17.28 -15.78
CA THR A 94 3.29 -16.02 -15.79
C THR A 94 4.33 -14.90 -15.86
N GLN A 95 4.35 -14.15 -16.95
CA GLN A 95 5.21 -12.99 -17.07
C GLN A 95 4.55 -11.83 -16.31
N MET A 96 5.20 -11.38 -15.25
CA MET A 96 4.77 -10.17 -14.55
C MET A 96 5.04 -8.96 -15.44
N PRO A 97 4.06 -8.04 -15.59
CA PRO A 97 4.27 -6.83 -16.37
C PRO A 97 5.40 -5.99 -15.77
N VAL A 98 6.39 -5.67 -16.58
CA VAL A 98 7.47 -4.74 -16.21
C VAL A 98 6.91 -3.33 -16.26
N PRO A 99 7.01 -2.53 -15.18
CA PRO A 99 6.54 -1.15 -15.21
C PRO A 99 7.26 -0.37 -16.31
N PRO A 100 6.54 0.41 -17.12
CA PRO A 100 7.16 1.22 -18.15
C PRO A 100 8.08 2.28 -17.53
N LYS A 101 9.22 2.54 -18.16
CA LYS A 101 10.11 3.65 -17.82
C LYS A 101 9.73 4.87 -18.63
N TYR A 102 9.54 6.00 -17.96
CA TYR A 102 9.24 7.28 -18.61
C TYR A 102 10.47 8.17 -18.58
N PHE A 103 10.59 9.07 -19.56
CA PHE A 103 11.55 10.17 -19.56
C PHE A 103 11.21 11.17 -18.46
N ALA A 104 9.91 11.51 -18.34
CA ALA A 104 9.36 12.30 -17.25
C ALA A 104 7.99 11.72 -16.80
N ASP A 105 7.73 11.67 -15.49
CA ASP A 105 6.43 11.26 -14.93
C ASP A 105 5.91 12.33 -13.97
N PHE A 106 5.04 13.20 -14.49
CA PHE A 106 4.39 14.29 -13.74
C PHE A 106 3.23 13.80 -12.86
N SER A 107 2.81 12.55 -13.00
CA SER A 107 1.76 11.93 -12.18
C SER A 107 2.31 11.23 -10.94
N SER A 108 3.62 10.97 -10.90
CA SER A 108 4.26 10.23 -9.84
C SER A 108 4.45 11.07 -8.58
N SER A 109 3.99 10.54 -7.46
CA SER A 109 4.15 11.15 -6.13
C SER A 109 5.23 10.44 -5.29
N ARG A 110 6.28 9.93 -5.93
CA ARG A 110 7.38 9.24 -5.23
C ARG A 110 8.23 10.25 -4.46
N THR A 111 8.65 9.87 -3.27
CA THR A 111 9.64 10.62 -2.51
C THR A 111 11.02 10.37 -3.08
N ASP A 112 11.82 11.42 -3.25
CA ASP A 112 13.21 11.29 -3.65
C ASP A 112 14.00 10.57 -2.55
N PRO A 113 14.72 9.47 -2.86
CA PRO A 113 15.51 8.73 -1.88
C PRO A 113 16.53 9.58 -1.12
N GLN A 114 17.05 10.63 -1.72
CA GLN A 114 18.02 11.54 -1.08
C GLN A 114 17.41 12.34 0.08
N ASN A 115 16.09 12.46 0.11
CA ASN A 115 15.40 13.20 1.15
C ASN A 115 15.13 12.36 2.41
N PHE A 116 15.19 11.03 2.32
CA PHE A 116 14.97 10.19 3.47
C PHE A 116 16.15 10.26 4.46
N PRO A 117 15.91 10.42 5.76
CA PRO A 117 16.96 10.60 6.77
C PRO A 117 17.62 9.27 7.18
N PHE A 118 18.23 8.56 6.22
CA PHE A 118 18.79 7.20 6.42
C PHE A 118 19.73 7.08 7.62
N ALA A 119 20.63 8.06 7.82
CA ALA A 119 21.60 8.01 8.92
C ALA A 119 20.91 8.04 10.31
N THR A 120 19.94 8.96 10.47
CA THR A 120 19.17 9.07 11.72
C THR A 120 18.29 7.83 11.90
N TRP A 121 17.60 7.38 10.86
CA TRP A 121 16.75 6.19 10.92
C TRP A 121 17.54 4.95 11.32
N ALA A 122 18.70 4.69 10.68
CA ALA A 122 19.56 3.56 10.99
C ALA A 122 20.18 3.64 12.41
N LYS A 123 20.45 4.85 12.90
CA LYS A 123 20.89 5.05 14.30
C LYS A 123 19.78 4.60 15.25
N LEU A 124 18.57 5.13 15.10
CA LEU A 124 17.43 4.82 15.96
C LEU A 124 17.05 3.33 15.91
N MET A 125 17.07 2.70 14.74
CA MET A 125 16.84 1.26 14.61
C MET A 125 17.83 0.44 15.44
N ARG A 126 19.12 0.79 15.42
CA ARG A 126 20.14 0.09 16.23
C ARG A 126 19.92 0.28 17.72
N GLU A 127 19.53 1.47 18.14
CA GLU A 127 19.17 1.74 19.54
C GLU A 127 17.98 0.89 19.98
N ILE A 128 16.90 0.85 19.18
CA ILE A 128 15.71 0.04 19.47
C ILE A 128 16.06 -1.46 19.54
N ILE A 129 16.88 -1.98 18.62
CA ILE A 129 17.30 -3.39 18.67
C ILE A 129 18.07 -3.69 19.97
N SER A 130 18.87 -2.75 20.46
CA SER A 130 19.63 -2.93 21.69
C SER A 130 18.76 -2.79 22.94
N GLU A 131 17.83 -1.83 22.96
CA GLU A 131 17.05 -1.44 24.14
C GLU A 131 15.80 -2.31 24.34
N LYS A 132 15.16 -2.78 23.24
CA LYS A 132 13.84 -3.43 23.23
C LYS A 132 13.85 -4.83 22.62
N SER A 133 14.94 -5.57 22.78
CA SER A 133 15.09 -6.88 22.14
C SER A 133 13.98 -7.88 22.50
N ALA A 134 13.45 -7.85 23.71
CA ALA A 134 12.37 -8.72 24.17
C ALA A 134 11.02 -8.32 23.53
N GLU A 135 10.70 -7.03 23.52
CA GLU A 135 9.45 -6.49 22.97
C GLU A 135 9.37 -6.67 21.45
N LEU A 136 10.54 -6.68 20.78
CA LEU A 136 10.60 -6.94 19.33
C LEU A 136 10.20 -8.39 18.96
N MET A 137 10.27 -9.33 19.89
CA MET A 137 9.89 -10.74 19.67
C MET A 137 8.44 -11.04 20.04
N VAL A 138 7.68 -10.07 20.51
CA VAL A 138 6.25 -10.20 20.83
C VAL A 138 5.41 -9.53 19.77
N ASN A 139 4.28 -10.13 19.40
CA ASN A 139 3.35 -9.52 18.43
C ASN A 139 2.82 -8.19 18.97
N ALA A 140 2.82 -7.15 18.13
CA ALA A 140 2.18 -5.90 18.47
C ALA A 140 0.67 -6.08 18.70
N PRO A 141 0.07 -5.33 19.63
CA PRO A 141 -1.39 -5.24 19.74
C PRO A 141 -2.02 -4.84 18.40
N CYS A 142 -3.27 -5.21 18.17
CA CYS A 142 -4.00 -4.93 16.91
C CYS A 142 -3.99 -3.45 16.52
N GLY A 143 -4.02 -2.52 17.49
CA GLY A 143 -3.91 -1.07 17.25
C GLY A 143 -2.49 -0.55 17.07
N GLY A 144 -1.47 -1.40 17.17
CA GLY A 144 -0.05 -1.00 17.14
C GLY A 144 0.54 -0.73 18.53
N VAL A 145 1.87 -0.54 18.60
CA VAL A 145 2.57 -0.32 19.87
C VAL A 145 2.13 1.00 20.50
N PHE A 146 2.01 0.98 21.84
CA PHE A 146 1.46 2.11 22.59
C PHE A 146 2.33 3.37 22.45
N GLU A 147 3.65 3.22 22.46
CA GLU A 147 4.60 4.31 22.32
C GLU A 147 4.42 5.07 20.99
N LEU A 148 4.16 4.36 19.90
CA LEU A 148 3.89 5.02 18.61
C LEU A 148 2.56 5.76 18.64
N ARG A 149 1.53 5.17 19.22
CA ARG A 149 0.21 5.81 19.36
C ARG A 149 0.28 7.08 20.21
N CYS A 150 1.04 7.06 21.30
CA CYS A 150 1.32 8.26 22.12
C CYS A 150 2.06 9.33 21.33
N ALA A 151 3.12 8.96 20.59
CA ALA A 151 3.87 9.91 19.78
C ALA A 151 3.02 10.54 18.66
N ILE A 152 2.13 9.74 18.03
CA ILE A 152 1.16 10.24 17.05
C ILE A 152 0.15 11.20 17.71
N ALA A 153 -0.40 10.87 18.87
CA ALA A 153 -1.36 11.71 19.57
C ALA A 153 -0.76 13.09 19.91
N GLU A 154 0.48 13.12 20.40
CA GLU A 154 1.17 14.37 20.71
C GLU A 154 1.43 15.21 19.45
N HIS A 155 1.93 14.57 18.38
CA HIS A 155 2.13 15.23 17.10
C HIS A 155 0.81 15.81 16.54
N LEU A 156 -0.30 15.09 16.62
CA LEU A 156 -1.61 15.55 16.17
C LEU A 156 -2.13 16.74 16.95
N ARG A 157 -1.95 16.73 18.27
CA ARG A 157 -2.33 17.85 19.15
C ARG A 157 -1.59 19.13 18.78
N GLU A 158 -0.28 19.05 18.56
CA GLU A 158 0.56 20.19 18.24
C GLU A 158 0.37 20.70 16.81
N PHE A 159 0.22 19.76 15.88
CA PHE A 159 0.27 20.07 14.44
C PHE A 159 -1.13 20.26 13.81
N ARG A 160 -2.15 19.49 14.26
CA ARG A 160 -3.51 19.49 13.68
C ARG A 160 -4.59 19.97 14.62
N GLY A 161 -4.27 20.21 15.87
CA GLY A 161 -5.25 20.60 16.90
C GLY A 161 -6.18 19.44 17.28
N ILE A 162 -5.81 18.21 17.02
CA ILE A 162 -6.56 16.99 17.35
C ILE A 162 -6.10 16.51 18.73
N ASP A 163 -6.99 16.50 19.70
CA ASP A 163 -6.75 15.94 21.03
C ASP A 163 -7.24 14.49 21.06
N ALA A 164 -6.40 13.58 20.55
CA ALA A 164 -6.72 12.17 20.42
C ALA A 164 -6.23 11.36 21.61
N ASP A 165 -7.10 10.51 22.18
CA ASP A 165 -6.66 9.44 23.08
C ASP A 165 -5.81 8.44 22.29
N PRO A 166 -4.59 8.08 22.74
CA PRO A 166 -3.79 7.04 22.11
C PRO A 166 -4.52 5.71 21.94
N ASN A 167 -5.52 5.41 22.75
CA ASN A 167 -6.34 4.20 22.62
C ASN A 167 -7.35 4.28 21.46
N CYS A 168 -7.64 5.47 20.96
CA CYS A 168 -8.44 5.67 19.76
C CYS A 168 -7.62 5.62 18.47
N ILE A 169 -6.28 5.50 18.57
CA ILE A 169 -5.38 5.45 17.41
C ILE A 169 -5.12 3.99 17.02
N VAL A 170 -5.29 3.70 15.73
CA VAL A 170 -5.00 2.40 15.12
C VAL A 170 -3.98 2.57 14.00
N VAL A 171 -2.86 1.84 14.11
CA VAL A 171 -1.76 1.83 13.15
C VAL A 171 -1.91 0.67 12.17
N GLY A 172 -1.64 0.89 10.88
CA GLY A 172 -1.72 -0.16 9.88
C GLY A 172 -0.76 0.05 8.69
N ALA A 173 -0.55 -1.01 7.91
CA ALA A 173 0.37 -1.04 6.79
C ALA A 173 -0.17 -0.36 5.53
N GLY A 174 -0.45 0.94 5.62
CA GLY A 174 -0.97 1.77 4.55
C GLY A 174 -2.48 1.98 4.66
N THR A 175 -2.97 3.04 3.99
CA THR A 175 -4.37 3.45 4.05
C THR A 175 -5.32 2.41 3.45
N GLU A 176 -4.90 1.68 2.42
CA GLU A 176 -5.72 0.63 1.82
C GLU A 176 -6.08 -0.48 2.81
N TYR A 177 -5.14 -0.85 3.68
CA TYR A 177 -5.39 -1.81 4.75
C TYR A 177 -6.38 -1.24 5.79
N LEU A 178 -6.19 0.02 6.17
CA LEU A 178 -7.07 0.69 7.13
C LEU A 178 -8.50 0.86 6.59
N TYR A 179 -8.68 1.13 5.28
CA TYR A 179 -10.01 1.14 4.66
C TYR A 179 -10.71 -0.22 4.80
N GLY A 180 -9.96 -1.32 4.61
CA GLY A 180 -10.50 -2.67 4.82
C GLY A 180 -10.92 -2.94 6.27
N LEU A 181 -10.16 -2.44 7.25
CA LEU A 181 -10.54 -2.53 8.66
C LEU A 181 -11.79 -1.67 8.96
N LEU A 182 -11.87 -0.47 8.39
CA LEU A 182 -13.05 0.39 8.56
C LEU A 182 -14.32 -0.24 7.99
N ILE A 183 -14.23 -0.88 6.82
CA ILE A 183 -15.37 -1.59 6.23
C ILE A 183 -15.85 -2.71 7.17
N GLN A 184 -14.92 -3.49 7.73
CA GLN A 184 -15.26 -4.55 8.68
C GLN A 184 -15.87 -4.01 9.99
N LEU A 185 -15.38 -2.85 10.44
CA LEU A 185 -15.84 -2.19 11.66
C LEU A 185 -17.22 -1.54 11.50
N LEU A 186 -17.42 -0.81 10.40
CA LEU A 186 -18.63 -0.04 10.13
C LEU A 186 -19.78 -0.91 9.60
N GLY A 187 -19.44 -2.04 8.93
CA GLY A 187 -20.38 -2.96 8.31
C GLY A 187 -20.33 -2.94 6.77
N PHE A 188 -20.54 -4.10 6.16
CA PHE A 188 -20.54 -4.29 4.70
C PHE A 188 -21.82 -3.79 4.01
N ASP A 189 -22.85 -3.49 4.78
CA ASP A 189 -24.15 -2.99 4.33
C ASP A 189 -24.19 -1.46 4.14
N LYS A 190 -23.15 -0.77 4.58
CA LYS A 190 -23.07 0.70 4.50
C LYS A 190 -22.84 1.19 3.08
N VAL A 191 -23.41 2.36 2.80
CA VAL A 191 -23.23 3.07 1.53
C VAL A 191 -22.22 4.20 1.72
N TYR A 192 -21.16 4.19 0.91
CA TYR A 192 -20.08 5.17 0.97
C TYR A 192 -20.25 6.26 -0.08
N ALA A 193 -20.23 7.54 0.30
CA ALA A 193 -20.15 8.67 -0.63
C ALA A 193 -18.68 9.03 -0.87
N LEU A 194 -18.30 9.14 -2.14
CA LEU A 194 -16.96 9.50 -2.60
C LEU A 194 -17.01 10.78 -3.43
N GLU A 195 -15.97 11.59 -3.36
CA GLU A 195 -15.81 12.82 -4.13
C GLU A 195 -15.68 12.54 -5.64
N ASP A 196 -16.31 13.37 -6.48
CA ASP A 196 -16.17 13.36 -7.95
C ASP A 196 -15.95 14.78 -8.49
N PRO A 197 -14.78 15.08 -9.07
CA PRO A 197 -13.66 14.19 -9.36
C PRO A 197 -13.00 13.66 -8.09
N GLY A 198 -12.43 12.46 -8.12
CA GLY A 198 -11.84 11.84 -6.94
C GLY A 198 -10.79 10.78 -7.23
N TYR A 199 -10.11 10.33 -6.19
CA TYR A 199 -9.04 9.32 -6.31
C TYR A 199 -9.62 7.93 -6.52
N ARG A 200 -9.60 7.47 -7.78
CA ARG A 200 -10.22 6.21 -8.22
C ARG A 200 -9.83 4.97 -7.39
N LYS A 201 -8.62 4.97 -6.82
CA LYS A 201 -8.14 3.83 -6.03
C LYS A 201 -9.00 3.58 -4.78
N ILE A 202 -9.57 4.64 -4.18
CA ILE A 202 -10.49 4.50 -3.04
C ILE A 202 -11.72 3.68 -3.46
N ALA A 203 -12.34 4.04 -4.60
CA ALA A 203 -13.47 3.29 -5.14
C ALA A 203 -13.10 1.83 -5.46
N GLN A 204 -11.92 1.58 -6.04
CA GLN A 204 -11.45 0.22 -6.33
C GLN A 204 -11.26 -0.61 -5.05
N VAL A 205 -10.82 -0.01 -3.94
CA VAL A 205 -10.74 -0.69 -2.65
C VAL A 205 -12.14 -1.05 -2.15
N TYR A 206 -13.08 -0.11 -2.16
CA TYR A 206 -14.46 -0.38 -1.76
C TYR A 206 -15.12 -1.46 -2.63
N GLU A 207 -14.92 -1.40 -3.94
CA GLU A 207 -15.38 -2.42 -4.89
C GLU A 207 -14.81 -3.80 -4.57
N SER A 208 -13.53 -3.89 -4.23
CA SER A 208 -12.86 -5.15 -3.91
C SER A 208 -13.41 -5.81 -2.63
N TYR A 209 -13.98 -5.02 -1.72
CA TYR A 209 -14.68 -5.52 -0.52
C TYR A 209 -16.18 -5.74 -0.74
N GLY A 210 -16.71 -5.41 -1.93
CA GLY A 210 -18.12 -5.62 -2.26
C GLY A 210 -19.09 -4.67 -1.57
N VAL A 211 -18.61 -3.54 -1.02
CA VAL A 211 -19.47 -2.53 -0.39
C VAL A 211 -20.04 -1.57 -1.43
N GLN A 212 -21.20 -1.01 -1.15
CA GLN A 212 -21.84 -0.03 -2.02
C GLN A 212 -21.16 1.34 -1.87
N TYR A 213 -20.86 1.96 -2.99
CA TYR A 213 -20.37 3.35 -3.00
C TYR A 213 -21.06 4.17 -4.08
N ARG A 214 -21.08 5.48 -3.89
CA ARG A 214 -21.68 6.45 -4.80
C ARG A 214 -20.75 7.64 -4.95
N PHE A 215 -20.48 8.00 -6.19
CA PHE A 215 -19.77 9.23 -6.46
C PHE A 215 -20.71 10.42 -6.26
N THR A 216 -20.24 11.43 -5.55
CA THR A 216 -20.97 12.60 -5.19
C THR A 216 -20.27 13.82 -5.78
N PRO A 217 -20.95 14.65 -6.59
CA PRO A 217 -20.34 15.78 -7.27
C PRO A 217 -19.81 16.82 -6.28
N MET A 218 -18.76 17.50 -6.70
CA MET A 218 -18.15 18.63 -5.98
C MET A 218 -18.45 19.94 -6.69
N ASP A 219 -18.50 21.00 -5.91
CA ASP A 219 -18.45 22.39 -6.36
C ASP A 219 -17.08 23.04 -6.03
N LYS A 220 -16.98 24.36 -6.11
CA LYS A 220 -15.75 25.11 -5.79
C LYS A 220 -15.34 25.06 -4.30
N GLU A 221 -16.19 24.58 -3.41
CA GLU A 221 -15.98 24.50 -1.96
C GLU A 221 -15.81 23.07 -1.44
N GLY A 222 -15.82 22.07 -2.33
CA GLY A 222 -15.76 20.67 -1.98
C GLY A 222 -17.05 19.93 -2.32
N ILE A 223 -17.36 18.87 -1.59
CA ILE A 223 -18.55 18.04 -1.87
C ILE A 223 -19.84 18.85 -1.74
N ASP A 224 -20.78 18.67 -2.70
CA ASP A 224 -22.10 19.32 -2.67
C ASP A 224 -23.00 18.68 -1.60
N PRO A 225 -23.40 19.39 -0.53
CA PRO A 225 -24.22 18.83 0.53
C PRO A 225 -25.58 18.34 0.07
N LYS A 226 -26.19 19.00 -0.95
CA LYS A 226 -27.47 18.57 -1.50
C LYS A 226 -27.37 17.25 -2.25
N ALA A 227 -26.27 17.07 -2.98
CA ALA A 227 -25.98 15.81 -3.65
C ALA A 227 -25.63 14.72 -2.64
N LEU A 228 -24.90 15.04 -1.59
CA LEU A 228 -24.60 14.13 -0.48
C LEU A 228 -25.88 13.60 0.19
N GLU A 229 -26.80 14.49 0.56
CA GLU A 229 -28.06 14.08 1.18
C GLU A 229 -28.90 13.19 0.28
N LYS A 230 -28.95 13.50 -1.04
CA LYS A 230 -29.66 12.68 -2.04
C LYS A 230 -29.00 11.34 -2.30
N SER A 231 -27.72 11.20 -1.98
CA SER A 231 -26.99 9.93 -2.19
C SER A 231 -27.50 8.80 -1.30
N GLY A 232 -28.12 9.13 -0.15
CA GLY A 232 -28.48 8.14 0.85
C GLY A 232 -27.29 7.42 1.47
N ALA A 233 -26.11 8.07 1.49
CA ALA A 233 -24.91 7.50 2.06
C ALA A 233 -24.95 7.52 3.59
N ASP A 234 -24.32 6.50 4.18
CA ASP A 234 -24.04 6.42 5.62
C ASP A 234 -22.65 6.98 5.94
N ILE A 235 -21.70 6.76 5.06
CA ILE A 235 -20.29 7.11 5.26
C ILE A 235 -19.85 8.07 4.16
N LEU A 236 -19.29 9.20 4.56
CA LEU A 236 -18.70 10.18 3.66
C LEU A 236 -17.16 10.08 3.71
N HIS A 237 -16.50 9.84 2.58
CA HIS A 237 -15.04 9.79 2.50
C HIS A 237 -14.53 10.98 1.69
N ILE A 238 -13.79 11.89 2.34
CA ILE A 238 -13.33 13.17 1.77
C ILE A 238 -11.90 13.52 2.18
N SER A 239 -11.29 14.44 1.40
CA SER A 239 -9.98 15.03 1.71
C SER A 239 -10.12 16.57 1.85
N PRO A 240 -10.69 17.07 2.97
CA PRO A 240 -11.12 18.46 3.08
C PRO A 240 -9.98 19.46 3.25
N SER A 241 -8.79 19.02 3.63
CA SER A 241 -7.62 19.87 3.82
C SER A 241 -6.85 20.15 2.52
N HIS A 242 -6.89 19.21 1.58
CA HIS A 242 -6.28 19.32 0.25
C HIS A 242 -6.80 18.22 -0.66
N HIS A 243 -7.86 18.53 -1.40
CA HIS A 243 -8.53 17.54 -2.23
C HIS A 243 -7.67 17.10 -3.43
N PHE A 244 -7.53 15.81 -3.64
CA PHE A 244 -6.92 15.26 -4.85
C PHE A 244 -8.00 14.84 -5.86
N PRO A 245 -7.95 15.30 -7.14
CA PRO A 245 -6.84 16.01 -7.77
C PRO A 245 -6.99 17.54 -7.82
N THR A 246 -8.08 18.13 -7.35
CA THR A 246 -8.43 19.53 -7.65
C THR A 246 -7.66 20.55 -6.82
N GLY A 247 -7.02 20.13 -5.73
CA GLY A 247 -6.38 21.03 -4.78
C GLY A 247 -7.35 21.86 -3.92
N ILE A 248 -8.67 21.67 -4.04
CA ILE A 248 -9.67 22.41 -3.26
C ILE A 248 -9.45 22.19 -1.77
N VAL A 249 -9.48 23.28 -1.03
CA VAL A 249 -9.55 23.29 0.43
C VAL A 249 -10.98 23.60 0.83
N THR A 250 -11.63 22.68 1.55
CA THR A 250 -13.00 22.84 2.03
C THR A 250 -13.08 23.95 3.06
N PRO A 251 -13.82 25.04 2.81
CA PRO A 251 -13.94 26.18 3.74
C PRO A 251 -14.71 25.81 5.00
N ILE A 252 -14.49 26.58 6.07
CA ILE A 252 -15.03 26.26 7.40
C ILE A 252 -16.56 26.16 7.42
N ALA A 253 -17.28 27.00 6.68
CA ALA A 253 -18.75 26.93 6.60
C ALA A 253 -19.21 25.56 6.03
N ARG A 254 -18.55 25.09 4.96
CA ARG A 254 -18.84 23.79 4.37
C ARG A 254 -18.50 22.64 5.33
N ARG A 255 -17.39 22.75 6.09
CA ARG A 255 -17.00 21.76 7.11
C ARG A 255 -18.09 21.61 8.17
N TYR A 256 -18.65 22.70 8.69
CA TYR A 256 -19.78 22.63 9.62
C TYR A 256 -21.02 22.00 9.00
N THR A 257 -21.35 22.32 7.74
CA THR A 257 -22.47 21.67 7.05
C THR A 257 -22.30 20.15 6.95
N LEU A 258 -21.08 19.68 6.72
CA LEU A 258 -20.78 18.23 6.64
C LEU A 258 -20.82 17.56 8.03
N LEU A 259 -20.34 18.26 9.08
CA LEU A 259 -20.46 17.77 10.46
C LEU A 259 -21.92 17.69 10.90
N ASP A 260 -22.75 18.69 10.57
CA ASP A 260 -24.18 18.67 10.83
C ASP A 260 -24.85 17.49 10.12
N TRP A 261 -24.46 17.19 8.86
CA TRP A 261 -24.96 16.01 8.15
C TRP A 261 -24.61 14.72 8.88
N ALA A 262 -23.41 14.58 9.40
CA ALA A 262 -23.00 13.39 10.14
C ALA A 262 -23.72 13.28 11.49
N ALA A 263 -23.93 14.39 12.20
CA ALA A 263 -24.58 14.43 13.49
C ALA A 263 -26.09 14.09 13.46
N GLN A 264 -26.74 14.17 12.29
CA GLN A 264 -28.17 13.86 12.14
C GLN A 264 -28.53 12.39 12.29
N SER A 265 -27.53 11.46 12.26
CA SER A 265 -27.77 10.02 12.41
C SER A 265 -26.61 9.33 13.10
N GLU A 266 -26.93 8.41 14.00
CA GLU A 266 -25.92 7.60 14.69
C GLU A 266 -25.13 6.66 13.75
N ASN A 267 -25.68 6.37 12.57
CA ASN A 267 -25.05 5.53 11.56
C ASN A 267 -24.18 6.29 10.58
N ARG A 268 -24.15 7.62 10.64
CA ARG A 268 -23.36 8.45 9.73
C ARG A 268 -22.00 8.77 10.31
N TYR A 269 -20.95 8.60 9.49
CA TYR A 269 -19.58 8.95 9.80
C TYR A 269 -18.92 9.67 8.62
N ILE A 270 -17.89 10.46 8.91
CA ILE A 270 -17.02 11.09 7.92
C ILE A 270 -15.62 10.48 8.06
N ILE A 271 -15.06 9.98 6.97
CA ILE A 271 -13.66 9.61 6.87
C ILE A 271 -12.92 10.82 6.30
N GLU A 272 -12.09 11.47 7.13
CA GLU A 272 -11.21 12.55 6.72
C GLU A 272 -9.85 11.96 6.32
N ASP A 273 -9.56 11.85 5.01
CA ASP A 273 -8.26 11.40 4.50
C ASP A 273 -7.31 12.59 4.33
N ASP A 274 -6.36 12.73 5.24
CA ASP A 274 -5.45 13.86 5.38
C ASP A 274 -4.02 13.47 4.99
N TYR A 275 -3.82 13.14 3.70
CA TYR A 275 -2.65 12.43 3.19
C TYR A 275 -1.38 13.29 3.03
N ASP A 276 -1.44 14.64 3.00
CA ASP A 276 -0.30 15.53 2.71
C ASP A 276 -0.33 16.87 3.47
N SER A 277 -1.04 16.95 4.58
CA SER A 277 -1.19 18.16 5.38
C SER A 277 0.11 18.74 5.93
N GLU A 278 1.13 17.90 6.09
CA GLU A 278 2.47 18.34 6.49
C GLU A 278 3.12 19.28 5.46
N PHE A 279 2.67 19.25 4.19
CA PHE A 279 3.27 20.02 3.08
C PHE A 279 2.49 21.27 2.71
N ARG A 280 1.87 21.93 3.68
CA ARG A 280 1.44 23.31 3.48
C ARG A 280 2.66 24.23 3.47
N LEU A 281 2.92 24.87 2.32
CA LEU A 281 4.14 25.65 2.08
C LEU A 281 4.04 27.07 2.64
N THR A 282 2.84 27.61 2.76
CA THR A 282 2.57 28.96 3.26
C THR A 282 1.56 28.94 4.40
N GLY A 283 1.78 29.77 5.41
CA GLY A 283 0.88 29.92 6.56
C GLY A 283 0.92 28.77 7.56
N LYS A 284 -0.01 28.81 8.52
CA LYS A 284 -0.20 27.73 9.50
C LYS A 284 -0.97 26.56 8.89
N PRO A 285 -0.80 25.32 9.41
CA PRO A 285 -1.65 24.21 9.03
C PRO A 285 -3.14 24.53 9.21
N ILE A 286 -3.97 24.09 8.27
CA ILE A 286 -5.43 24.22 8.41
C ILE A 286 -5.87 23.23 9.49
N PRO A 287 -6.72 23.62 10.47
CA PRO A 287 -7.27 22.67 11.43
C PRO A 287 -7.96 21.50 10.71
N ALA A 288 -7.83 20.30 11.25
CA ALA A 288 -8.53 19.14 10.71
C ALA A 288 -10.06 19.28 10.88
N LEU A 289 -10.84 18.56 10.08
CA LEU A 289 -12.28 18.48 10.28
C LEU A 289 -12.59 17.84 11.65
N GLN A 290 -11.83 16.79 11.98
CA GLN A 290 -11.92 16.08 13.25
C GLN A 290 -11.70 17.01 14.46
N SER A 291 -10.79 17.98 14.38
CA SER A 291 -10.50 18.90 15.51
C SER A 291 -11.65 19.84 15.89
N ILE A 292 -12.64 19.99 15.02
CA ILE A 292 -13.84 20.81 15.24
C ILE A 292 -15.12 19.96 15.36
N ASP A 293 -14.99 18.64 15.36
CA ASP A 293 -16.09 17.70 15.51
C ASP A 293 -16.49 17.55 16.98
N SER A 294 -17.67 18.03 17.34
CA SER A 294 -18.24 17.89 18.69
C SER A 294 -19.15 16.67 18.86
N ALA A 295 -19.48 15.98 17.76
CA ALA A 295 -20.41 14.87 17.77
C ALA A 295 -19.73 13.50 17.77
N ASP A 296 -18.39 13.46 17.73
CA ASP A 296 -17.57 12.24 17.66
C ASP A 296 -17.97 11.35 16.47
N ARG A 297 -18.00 11.96 15.25
CA ARG A 297 -18.42 11.32 13.99
C ARG A 297 -17.34 11.30 12.91
N VAL A 298 -16.19 11.91 13.16
CA VAL A 298 -15.10 11.98 12.20
C VAL A 298 -14.04 10.92 12.50
N ILE A 299 -13.77 10.06 11.54
CA ILE A 299 -12.64 9.14 11.52
C ILE A 299 -11.51 9.84 10.77
N TYR A 300 -10.49 10.27 11.49
CA TYR A 300 -9.32 10.91 10.88
C TYR A 300 -8.32 9.88 10.41
N MET A 301 -7.75 10.07 9.22
CA MET A 301 -6.73 9.18 8.65
C MET A 301 -5.53 9.97 8.13
N ASN A 302 -4.34 9.44 8.35
CA ASN A 302 -3.12 10.01 7.79
C ASN A 302 -2.08 8.91 7.50
N THR A 303 -1.02 9.27 6.75
CA THR A 303 0.02 8.34 6.32
C THR A 303 1.41 8.96 6.35
N PHE A 304 2.38 8.24 6.88
CA PHE A 304 3.80 8.62 6.79
C PHE A 304 4.41 8.36 5.40
N SER A 305 3.64 7.77 4.49
CA SER A 305 4.11 7.45 3.12
C SER A 305 4.48 8.68 2.29
N LYS A 306 3.91 9.85 2.59
CA LYS A 306 4.23 11.12 1.92
C LYS A 306 5.27 11.92 2.67
N SER A 307 5.18 11.93 3.98
CA SER A 307 6.05 12.71 4.86
C SER A 307 7.44 12.07 5.04
N LEU A 308 7.56 10.74 4.94
CA LEU A 308 8.84 10.02 5.03
C LEU A 308 9.18 9.31 3.71
N ALA A 309 8.60 8.14 3.47
CA ALA A 309 8.78 7.39 2.23
C ALA A 309 7.60 6.43 1.99
N SER A 310 7.22 6.28 0.72
CA SER A 310 6.11 5.39 0.33
C SER A 310 6.34 3.91 0.68
N THR A 311 7.59 3.53 0.89
CA THR A 311 8.01 2.16 1.24
C THR A 311 7.91 1.84 2.72
N ILE A 312 7.85 2.83 3.61
CA ILE A 312 7.65 2.64 5.06
C ILE A 312 6.29 2.00 5.37
N ARG A 313 5.28 2.31 4.56
CA ARG A 313 3.94 1.70 4.69
C ARG A 313 3.31 1.84 6.06
N ILE A 314 3.58 2.91 6.80
CA ILE A 314 2.91 3.20 8.07
C ILE A 314 1.85 4.27 7.84
N SER A 315 0.62 3.94 8.17
CA SER A 315 -0.54 4.83 8.21
C SER A 315 -1.28 4.63 9.52
N TYR A 316 -2.11 5.57 9.89
CA TYR A 316 -2.92 5.46 11.10
C TYR A 316 -4.29 6.09 10.91
N MET A 317 -5.21 5.70 11.76
CA MET A 317 -6.53 6.32 11.90
C MET A 317 -6.80 6.65 13.35
N VAL A 318 -7.52 7.73 13.58
CA VAL A 318 -8.08 8.12 14.89
C VAL A 318 -9.58 7.83 14.81
N LEU A 319 -10.03 6.91 15.62
CA LEU A 319 -11.42 6.49 15.67
C LEU A 319 -12.21 7.32 16.69
N PRO A 320 -13.47 7.65 16.42
CA PRO A 320 -14.44 7.99 17.46
C PRO A 320 -14.42 6.98 18.61
N THR A 321 -14.65 7.44 19.83
CA THR A 321 -14.49 6.62 21.05
C THR A 321 -15.30 5.32 20.97
N ALA A 322 -16.57 5.39 20.59
CA ALA A 322 -17.43 4.21 20.45
C ALA A 322 -16.93 3.22 19.38
N LEU A 323 -16.35 3.74 18.28
CA LEU A 323 -15.77 2.90 17.24
C LEU A 323 -14.45 2.26 17.70
N ALA A 324 -13.64 2.96 18.52
CA ALA A 324 -12.43 2.40 19.09
C ALA A 324 -12.74 1.22 20.01
N GLU A 325 -13.73 1.35 20.88
CA GLU A 325 -14.22 0.23 21.74
C GLU A 325 -14.71 -0.95 20.89
N ALA A 326 -15.51 -0.68 19.86
CA ALA A 326 -15.99 -1.70 18.93
C ALA A 326 -14.83 -2.36 18.16
N PHE A 327 -13.80 -1.60 17.76
CA PHE A 327 -12.61 -2.11 17.08
C PHE A 327 -11.88 -3.14 17.94
N TYR A 328 -11.55 -2.82 19.17
CA TYR A 328 -10.85 -3.76 20.07
C TYR A 328 -11.70 -4.97 20.43
N LYS A 329 -13.03 -4.80 20.56
CA LYS A 329 -13.95 -5.89 20.84
C LYS A 329 -14.11 -6.84 19.66
N ASN A 330 -14.27 -6.32 18.45
CA ASN A 330 -14.66 -7.11 17.27
C ASN A 330 -13.47 -7.54 16.42
N LEU A 331 -12.40 -6.72 16.37
CA LEU A 331 -11.21 -6.91 15.51
C LEU A 331 -9.91 -7.08 16.32
N GLY A 332 -9.98 -7.10 17.65
CA GLY A 332 -8.82 -7.23 18.53
C GLY A 332 -8.02 -8.53 18.37
N PHE A 333 -8.55 -9.52 17.66
CA PHE A 333 -7.84 -10.76 17.34
C PHE A 333 -6.79 -10.62 16.22
N TYR A 334 -6.83 -9.53 15.44
CA TYR A 334 -5.78 -9.25 14.45
C TYR A 334 -4.48 -8.82 15.14
N ALA A 335 -3.35 -9.22 14.58
CA ALA A 335 -2.07 -8.59 14.90
C ALA A 335 -1.89 -7.33 14.04
N CYS A 336 -1.20 -6.32 14.58
CA CYS A 336 -0.83 -5.15 13.77
C CYS A 336 0.06 -5.58 12.60
N THR A 337 -0.22 -5.02 11.43
CA THR A 337 0.48 -5.38 10.18
C THR A 337 1.81 -4.65 10.00
N VAL A 338 2.14 -3.70 10.86
CA VAL A 338 3.41 -2.97 10.84
C VAL A 338 4.40 -3.64 11.79
N SER A 339 5.64 -3.82 11.35
CA SER A 339 6.72 -4.38 12.15
C SER A 339 6.96 -3.58 13.45
N ASN A 340 7.14 -4.28 14.58
CA ASN A 340 7.46 -3.63 15.86
C ASN A 340 8.72 -2.77 15.77
N LEU A 341 9.74 -3.24 15.06
CA LEU A 341 10.98 -2.49 14.89
C LEU A 341 10.72 -1.13 14.21
N GLU A 342 9.91 -1.12 13.16
CA GLU A 342 9.55 0.12 12.47
C GLU A 342 8.66 1.01 13.31
N GLN A 343 7.72 0.44 14.07
CA GLN A 343 6.84 1.19 14.97
C GLN A 343 7.63 1.88 16.08
N TYR A 344 8.50 1.16 16.79
CA TYR A 344 9.32 1.75 17.85
C TYR A 344 10.34 2.77 17.30
N THR A 345 10.91 2.49 16.11
CA THR A 345 11.81 3.45 15.44
C THR A 345 11.09 4.74 15.11
N LEU A 346 9.88 4.66 14.54
CA LEU A 346 9.07 5.83 14.21
C LEU A 346 8.62 6.58 15.46
N ALA A 347 8.21 5.87 16.52
CA ALA A 347 7.86 6.47 17.79
C ALA A 347 9.00 7.34 18.34
N LYS A 348 10.22 6.78 18.39
CA LYS A 348 11.42 7.49 18.83
C LYS A 348 11.79 8.65 17.89
N PHE A 349 11.61 8.46 16.57
CA PHE A 349 11.85 9.50 15.56
C PHE A 349 10.92 10.70 15.73
N ILE A 350 9.66 10.48 16.10
CA ILE A 350 8.70 11.54 16.40
C ILE A 350 9.02 12.19 17.75
N SER A 351 9.09 11.41 18.82
CA SER A 351 9.22 11.90 20.20
C SER A 351 10.53 12.66 20.48
N GLU A 352 11.62 12.32 19.77
CA GLU A 352 12.89 13.05 19.86
C GLU A 352 12.97 14.27 18.92
N GLY A 353 11.87 14.64 18.25
CA GLY A 353 11.77 15.82 17.39
C GLY A 353 12.48 15.68 16.03
N TYR A 354 12.93 14.50 15.65
CA TYR A 354 13.54 14.29 14.32
C TYR A 354 12.52 14.38 13.19
N PHE A 355 11.28 13.96 13.45
CA PHE A 355 10.20 14.07 12.47
C PHE A 355 9.89 15.52 12.13
N GLU A 356 9.73 16.38 13.12
CA GLU A 356 9.47 17.80 12.92
C GLU A 356 10.62 18.49 12.14
N LYS A 357 11.88 18.22 12.54
CA LYS A 357 13.06 18.71 11.82
C LYS A 357 13.07 18.24 10.36
N HIS A 358 12.69 16.98 10.13
CA HIS A 358 12.59 16.41 8.78
C HIS A 358 11.51 17.13 7.96
N ILE A 359 10.30 17.29 8.49
CA ILE A 359 9.19 17.98 7.83
C ILE A 359 9.56 19.42 7.49
N ASN A 360 10.18 20.15 8.40
CA ASN A 360 10.62 21.54 8.15
C ASN A 360 11.65 21.61 7.02
N ARG A 361 12.61 20.67 6.99
CA ARG A 361 13.56 20.56 5.87
C ARG A 361 12.87 20.26 4.55
N MET A 362 11.90 19.33 4.56
CA MET A 362 11.13 18.94 3.37
C MET A 362 10.27 20.07 2.84
N ARG A 363 9.62 20.85 3.71
CA ARG A 363 8.88 22.06 3.31
C ARG A 363 9.77 23.05 2.56
N LEU A 364 10.96 23.32 3.08
CA LEU A 364 11.93 24.21 2.41
C LEU A 364 12.37 23.63 1.06
N HIS A 365 12.67 22.33 1.00
CA HIS A 365 13.05 21.64 -0.22
C HIS A 365 11.95 21.71 -1.27
N TYR A 366 10.73 21.31 -0.92
CA TYR A 366 9.60 21.32 -1.85
C TYR A 366 9.15 22.74 -2.22
N GLY A 367 9.27 23.71 -1.31
CA GLY A 367 9.01 25.11 -1.61
C GLY A 367 9.95 25.67 -2.69
N ARG A 368 11.25 25.38 -2.59
CA ARG A 368 12.25 25.75 -3.61
C ARG A 368 11.98 25.04 -4.94
N LYS A 369 11.70 23.74 -4.89
CA LYS A 369 11.39 22.93 -6.08
C LYS A 369 10.15 23.42 -6.80
N ARG A 370 9.06 23.69 -6.07
CA ARG A 370 7.85 24.30 -6.60
C ARG A 370 8.14 25.62 -7.30
N GLN A 371 8.88 26.52 -6.64
CA GLN A 371 9.23 27.82 -7.22
C GLN A 371 10.05 27.67 -8.51
N SER A 372 10.99 26.74 -8.55
CA SER A 372 11.75 26.42 -9.77
C SER A 372 10.85 25.95 -10.90
N VAL A 373 9.95 24.99 -10.63
CA VAL A 373 9.02 24.48 -11.64
C VAL A 373 8.08 25.57 -12.15
N LEU A 374 7.52 26.39 -11.27
CA LEU A 374 6.67 27.53 -11.66
C LEU A 374 7.42 28.57 -12.50
N SER A 375 8.67 28.86 -12.16
CA SER A 375 9.52 29.77 -12.94
C SER A 375 9.82 29.20 -14.33
N SER A 376 10.08 27.90 -14.44
CA SER A 376 10.30 27.22 -15.71
C SER A 376 9.04 27.21 -16.59
N ILE A 377 7.85 27.01 -15.99
CA ILE A 377 6.58 27.10 -16.72
C ILE A 377 6.38 28.51 -17.28
N LYS A 378 6.60 29.55 -16.45
CA LYS A 378 6.50 30.96 -16.89
C LYS A 378 7.53 31.33 -17.95
N GLY A 379 8.71 30.70 -17.94
CA GLY A 379 9.74 30.88 -18.95
C GLY A 379 9.45 30.17 -20.27
N CYS A 380 8.73 29.06 -20.22
CA CYS A 380 8.41 28.25 -21.38
C CYS A 380 7.12 28.69 -22.09
N PHE A 381 6.09 29.04 -21.32
CA PHE A 381 4.74 29.35 -21.82
C PHE A 381 4.37 30.80 -21.53
N THR A 382 3.59 31.40 -22.45
CA THR A 382 2.89 32.65 -22.20
C THR A 382 1.65 32.41 -21.33
N GLU A 383 1.12 33.45 -20.69
CA GLU A 383 -0.12 33.35 -19.86
C GLU A 383 -1.36 32.92 -20.68
N LYS A 384 -1.34 33.13 -21.99
CA LYS A 384 -2.41 32.65 -22.88
C LYS A 384 -2.28 31.16 -23.19
N GLU A 385 -1.06 30.66 -23.37
CA GLU A 385 -0.79 29.26 -23.70
C GLU A 385 -0.97 28.31 -22.51
N CYS A 386 -0.61 28.78 -21.28
CA CYS A 386 -0.66 27.95 -20.08
C CYS A 386 -1.01 28.77 -18.85
N ARG A 387 -2.04 28.34 -18.12
CA ARG A 387 -2.42 28.89 -16.83
C ARG A 387 -2.16 27.89 -15.71
N VAL A 388 -1.50 28.36 -14.65
CA VAL A 388 -1.29 27.57 -13.43
C VAL A 388 -2.44 27.81 -12.46
N ILE A 389 -3.01 26.71 -11.95
CA ILE A 389 -4.06 26.72 -10.93
C ILE A 389 -3.47 26.03 -9.70
N GLU A 390 -3.24 26.81 -8.63
CA GLU A 390 -2.58 26.31 -7.43
C GLU A 390 -3.21 26.89 -6.14
N ASN A 391 -2.98 26.21 -5.01
CA ASN A 391 -3.53 26.55 -3.70
C ASN A 391 -2.47 26.59 -2.58
N ASP A 392 -1.20 26.80 -2.86
CA ASP A 392 -0.09 26.87 -1.86
C ASP A 392 -0.02 25.65 -0.90
N SER A 393 -0.60 24.52 -1.28
CA SER A 393 -0.78 23.35 -0.44
C SER A 393 -0.44 22.07 -1.19
N GLY A 394 0.09 21.06 -0.49
CA GLY A 394 0.39 19.76 -1.04
C GLY A 394 1.57 19.74 -2.01
N LEU A 395 1.71 18.63 -2.72
CA LEU A 395 2.85 18.33 -3.60
C LEU A 395 2.50 18.37 -5.09
N HIS A 396 1.32 18.86 -5.44
CA HIS A 396 0.87 18.99 -6.83
C HIS A 396 0.11 20.30 -7.04
N PHE A 397 0.03 20.71 -8.28
CA PHE A 397 -0.86 21.76 -8.76
C PHE A 397 -1.40 21.37 -10.15
N ILE A 398 -2.35 22.14 -10.64
CA ILE A 398 -2.97 21.93 -11.95
C ILE A 398 -2.41 22.96 -12.92
N ILE A 399 -2.13 22.52 -14.15
CA ILE A 399 -1.90 23.41 -15.28
C ILE A 399 -3.05 23.25 -16.29
N GLN A 400 -3.45 24.37 -16.89
CA GLN A 400 -4.43 24.40 -17.97
C GLN A 400 -3.76 24.93 -19.22
N PHE A 401 -3.83 24.17 -20.31
CA PHE A 401 -3.31 24.56 -21.62
C PHE A 401 -4.41 25.11 -22.52
N ASP A 402 -4.08 26.12 -23.33
CA ASP A 402 -4.94 26.59 -24.42
C ASP A 402 -4.64 25.77 -25.67
N THR A 403 -5.38 24.69 -25.85
CA THR A 403 -5.20 23.74 -26.97
C THR A 403 -6.55 23.23 -27.46
N ASN A 404 -6.62 22.92 -28.77
CA ASN A 404 -7.79 22.30 -29.39
C ASN A 404 -7.74 20.76 -29.37
N LEU A 405 -6.69 20.17 -28.81
CA LEU A 405 -6.52 18.73 -28.76
C LEU A 405 -7.33 18.15 -27.57
N PRO A 406 -8.09 17.07 -27.78
CA PRO A 406 -8.71 16.36 -26.66
C PRO A 406 -7.69 15.90 -25.62
N ASP A 407 -8.06 15.94 -24.33
CA ASP A 407 -7.19 15.56 -23.21
C ASP A 407 -6.50 14.21 -23.43
N LYS A 408 -7.26 13.21 -23.87
CA LYS A 408 -6.73 11.88 -24.18
C LYS A 408 -5.68 11.90 -25.29
N THR A 409 -5.88 12.74 -26.32
CA THR A 409 -4.93 12.87 -27.43
C THR A 409 -3.61 13.52 -26.95
N VAL A 410 -3.70 14.51 -26.07
CA VAL A 410 -2.55 15.15 -25.43
C VAL A 410 -1.73 14.10 -24.68
N GLU A 411 -2.39 13.31 -23.82
CA GLU A 411 -1.74 12.26 -23.05
C GLU A 411 -1.05 11.21 -23.93
N GLU A 412 -1.74 10.70 -24.96
CA GLU A 412 -1.19 9.70 -25.88
C GLU A 412 0.00 10.22 -26.68
N ARG A 413 -0.02 11.49 -27.13
CA ARG A 413 1.11 12.10 -27.83
C ARG A 413 2.32 12.29 -26.94
N LEU A 414 2.12 12.78 -25.71
CA LEU A 414 3.17 12.97 -24.72
C LEU A 414 3.76 11.62 -24.29
N LEU A 415 2.92 10.62 -24.10
CA LEU A 415 3.36 9.27 -23.72
C LEU A 415 4.28 8.66 -24.77
N LYS A 416 4.02 8.87 -26.09
CA LYS A 416 4.90 8.44 -27.19
C LYS A 416 6.28 9.12 -27.14
N LYS A 417 6.37 10.32 -26.54
CA LYS A 417 7.63 11.03 -26.28
C LYS A 417 8.25 10.71 -24.92
N GLY A 418 7.68 9.72 -24.21
CA GLY A 418 8.17 9.29 -22.89
C GLY A 418 7.74 10.19 -21.75
N ILE A 419 6.83 11.13 -21.95
CA ILE A 419 6.28 12.01 -20.91
C ILE A 419 4.92 11.50 -20.48
N LYS A 420 4.79 11.22 -19.20
CA LYS A 420 3.51 10.85 -18.59
C LYS A 420 2.91 12.05 -17.87
N LEU A 421 1.81 12.55 -18.42
CA LEU A 421 0.99 13.61 -17.87
C LEU A 421 -0.45 13.08 -17.73
N GLN A 422 -1.18 13.47 -16.71
CA GLN A 422 -2.55 13.00 -16.48
C GLN A 422 -3.53 14.17 -16.46
N ALA A 423 -4.57 14.06 -17.26
CA ALA A 423 -5.68 15.01 -17.27
C ALA A 423 -6.60 14.81 -16.06
N ILE A 424 -7.21 15.88 -15.58
CA ILE A 424 -8.22 15.83 -14.52
C ILE A 424 -9.44 14.99 -14.94
N THR A 425 -9.73 14.93 -16.23
CA THR A 425 -10.82 14.11 -16.77
C THR A 425 -10.72 12.63 -16.42
N HIS A 426 -9.53 12.09 -16.16
CA HIS A 426 -9.35 10.73 -15.63
C HIS A 426 -9.95 10.49 -14.24
N PHE A 427 -10.11 11.54 -13.47
CA PHE A 427 -10.63 11.50 -12.10
C PHE A 427 -12.12 11.81 -12.03
N ASN A 428 -12.77 12.17 -13.16
CA ASN A 428 -14.22 12.29 -13.28
C ASN A 428 -14.81 10.88 -13.41
N LEU A 429 -15.59 10.45 -12.44
CA LEU A 429 -16.03 9.06 -12.30
C LEU A 429 -17.50 8.88 -12.69
N ILE A 430 -18.32 9.95 -12.65
CA ILE A 430 -19.76 9.90 -12.94
C ILE A 430 -20.05 10.05 -14.43
N LYS A 431 -19.38 10.96 -15.13
CA LYS A 431 -19.58 11.20 -16.58
C LYS A 431 -18.28 11.62 -17.24
N PRO A 432 -18.01 11.18 -18.47
CA PRO A 432 -17.02 11.84 -19.29
C PRO A 432 -17.47 13.29 -19.47
N LYS A 433 -16.73 14.21 -18.88
CA LYS A 433 -16.98 15.66 -19.02
C LYS A 433 -16.23 16.16 -20.23
N GLU A 434 -16.65 17.34 -20.70
CA GLU A 434 -15.91 18.10 -21.70
C GLU A 434 -14.45 18.23 -21.30
N ASP A 435 -13.58 18.14 -22.28
CA ASP A 435 -12.14 18.35 -22.10
C ASP A 435 -11.92 19.73 -21.46
N ARG A 436 -11.22 19.75 -20.35
CA ARG A 436 -10.90 21.01 -19.62
C ARG A 436 -9.50 21.48 -19.91
N HIS A 437 -8.69 20.65 -20.59
CA HIS A 437 -7.27 20.83 -20.85
C HIS A 437 -6.47 21.12 -19.57
N GLN A 438 -6.94 20.49 -18.47
CA GLN A 438 -6.36 20.60 -17.13
C GLN A 438 -5.60 19.32 -16.77
N PHE A 439 -4.33 19.48 -16.40
CA PHE A 439 -3.42 18.38 -16.14
C PHE A 439 -2.75 18.55 -14.79
N ILE A 440 -2.45 17.44 -14.12
CA ILE A 440 -1.81 17.42 -12.81
C ILE A 440 -0.30 17.45 -12.97
N ILE A 441 0.35 18.36 -12.25
CA ILE A 441 1.79 18.41 -12.08
C ILE A 441 2.11 18.07 -10.63
N ASN A 442 2.57 16.85 -10.39
CA ASN A 442 3.17 16.49 -9.12
C ASN A 442 4.66 16.83 -9.15
N TYR A 443 5.06 17.82 -8.39
CA TYR A 443 6.43 18.32 -8.42
C TYR A 443 7.37 17.62 -7.45
N SER A 444 6.89 16.67 -6.64
CA SER A 444 7.73 15.97 -5.65
C SER A 444 8.89 15.19 -6.27
N ASN A 445 8.68 14.61 -7.46
CA ASN A 445 9.66 13.77 -8.15
C ASN A 445 10.26 14.41 -9.42
N ILE A 446 9.96 15.67 -9.71
CA ILE A 446 10.51 16.37 -10.88
C ILE A 446 12.00 16.65 -10.66
N ASP A 447 12.81 16.44 -11.69
CA ASP A 447 14.19 16.87 -11.74
C ASP A 447 14.24 18.34 -12.16
N ALA A 448 14.69 19.21 -11.25
CA ALA A 448 14.72 20.64 -11.48
C ALA A 448 15.68 21.05 -12.62
N ASP A 449 16.72 20.25 -12.89
CA ASP A 449 17.71 20.54 -13.95
C ASP A 449 17.19 20.19 -15.34
N ARG A 450 16.19 19.31 -15.43
CA ARG A 450 15.62 18.80 -16.68
C ARG A 450 14.25 19.39 -17.03
N ILE A 451 13.59 20.05 -16.09
CA ILE A 451 12.21 20.52 -16.25
C ILE A 451 12.00 21.40 -17.49
N MET A 452 12.98 22.22 -17.85
CA MET A 452 12.86 23.10 -19.04
C MET A 452 12.78 22.30 -20.34
N ASP A 453 13.61 21.26 -20.49
CA ASP A 453 13.57 20.37 -21.67
C ASP A 453 12.26 19.61 -21.75
N GLU A 454 11.77 19.14 -20.59
CA GLU A 454 10.50 18.43 -20.47
C GLU A 454 9.31 19.33 -20.87
N LEU A 455 9.29 20.58 -20.41
CA LEU A 455 8.26 21.56 -20.75
C LEU A 455 8.31 21.98 -22.23
N LEU A 456 9.49 22.10 -22.84
CA LEU A 456 9.62 22.36 -24.28
C LEU A 456 9.03 21.23 -25.12
N ILE A 457 9.28 19.96 -24.75
CA ILE A 457 8.68 18.82 -25.41
C ILE A 457 7.13 18.84 -25.27
N ILE A 458 6.63 19.23 -24.11
CA ILE A 458 5.18 19.39 -23.87
C ILE A 458 4.65 20.47 -24.81
N LYS A 459 5.28 21.67 -24.82
CA LYS A 459 4.86 22.79 -25.68
C LYS A 459 4.77 22.42 -27.14
N ASP A 460 5.83 21.84 -27.70
CA ASP A 460 5.92 21.43 -29.11
C ASP A 460 4.95 20.30 -29.48
N THR A 461 4.37 19.62 -28.49
CA THR A 461 3.47 18.49 -28.73
C THR A 461 2.00 18.92 -28.75
N ILE A 462 1.65 19.95 -27.98
CA ILE A 462 0.26 20.30 -27.68
C ILE A 462 -0.19 21.66 -28.25
N LEU A 463 0.75 22.55 -28.55
CA LEU A 463 0.52 23.84 -29.20
C LEU A 463 0.98 23.81 -30.65
#